data_9c48026d829f231afbe7de8ef51a7f4b
#
_entry.id   9c48026d829f231afbe7de8ef51a7f4b
#
_cell.length_a   1.000
_cell.length_b   1.000
_cell.length_c   1.000
_cell.angle_alpha   90.00
_cell.angle_beta   90.00
_cell.angle_gamma   90.00
#
_symmetry.space_group_name_H-M   'P 1'
#
loop_
_entity.id
_entity.type
_entity.pdbx_description
1 polymer ?
#
loop_
_entity_poly.entity_id
_entity_poly.type
_entity_poly.pdbx_seq_one_letter_code
_entity_poly.pdbx_strand_id
1 'polypeptide(L)'
;MQNKISIRNARYAKIGLIDMCDYIEDMSEFSMVEIGSYVGDSSNIFAERVKELNCIDPWENGYDENDGASSNVAMNIVEAQFDLLLNSFSNIRKLKMKSREALNMFRDNSLDLVYVDGLHTEQGVFSDITMWLPKIKKGGYIAGHDYGSKHFPGVRKAIDSFFEPDKTFRDSSWIKRL
;
A
#
# COMPACT_ATOMS: atom_id res chain seq x y z
N MET A 1 -27.97 7.36 4.90
CA MET A 1 -26.82 6.44 4.87
C MET A 1 -25.84 6.97 3.83
N GLN A 2 -24.68 7.49 4.22
CA GLN A 2 -23.64 7.87 3.26
C GLN A 2 -23.14 6.59 2.59
N ASN A 3 -23.13 6.59 1.25
CA ASN A 3 -22.56 5.47 0.50
C ASN A 3 -21.08 5.33 0.90
N LYS A 4 -20.71 4.19 1.46
CA LYS A 4 -19.33 3.88 1.80
C LYS A 4 -18.51 3.77 0.51
N ILE A 5 -17.46 4.58 0.38
CA ILE A 5 -16.49 4.44 -0.71
C ILE A 5 -15.67 3.19 -0.42
N SER A 6 -15.49 2.33 -1.39
CA SER A 6 -14.58 1.19 -1.32
C SER A 6 -14.16 0.80 -2.73
N ILE A 7 -12.88 0.64 -2.94
CA ILE A 7 -12.30 0.17 -4.20
C ILE A 7 -12.10 -1.35 -4.20
N ARG A 8 -12.00 -1.98 -3.02
CA ARG A 8 -11.88 -3.44 -2.87
C ARG A 8 -13.21 -4.12 -2.56
N ASN A 9 -14.31 -3.63 -3.17
CA ASN A 9 -15.64 -4.22 -2.97
C ASN A 9 -15.78 -5.61 -3.61
N ALA A 10 -15.05 -5.89 -4.67
CA ALA A 10 -15.07 -7.20 -5.30
C ALA A 10 -14.44 -8.25 -4.39
N ARG A 11 -15.16 -9.37 -4.19
CA ARG A 11 -14.69 -10.46 -3.33
C ARG A 11 -13.28 -10.96 -3.69
N TYR A 12 -12.97 -11.04 -4.99
CA TYR A 12 -11.66 -11.50 -5.46
C TYR A 12 -10.51 -10.54 -5.08
N ALA A 13 -10.77 -9.21 -5.04
CA ALA A 13 -9.75 -8.23 -4.67
C ALA A 13 -9.32 -8.37 -3.20
N LYS A 14 -10.29 -8.59 -2.30
CA LYS A 14 -9.99 -8.86 -0.89
C LYS A 14 -9.26 -10.20 -0.70
N ILE A 15 -9.70 -11.25 -1.41
CA ILE A 15 -9.09 -12.57 -1.32
C ILE A 15 -7.67 -12.55 -1.84
N GLY A 16 -7.37 -11.83 -2.93
CA GLY A 16 -6.01 -11.74 -3.45
C GLY A 16 -5.04 -11.13 -2.46
N LEU A 17 -5.43 -10.04 -1.78
CA LEU A 17 -4.61 -9.42 -0.74
C LEU A 17 -4.46 -10.33 0.50
N ILE A 18 -5.52 -11.03 0.90
CA ILE A 18 -5.47 -12.02 1.99
C ILE A 18 -4.52 -13.16 1.61
N ASP A 19 -4.62 -13.71 0.40
CA ASP A 19 -3.72 -14.74 -0.11
C ASP A 19 -2.24 -14.27 -0.08
N MET A 20 -1.99 -12.96 -0.30
CA MET A 20 -0.64 -12.38 -0.17
C MET A 20 -0.17 -12.35 1.28
N CYS A 21 -1.03 -11.93 2.21
CA CYS A 21 -0.70 -11.94 3.64
C CYS A 21 -0.43 -13.38 4.13
N ASP A 22 -1.28 -14.33 3.74
CA ASP A 22 -1.14 -15.75 4.12
C ASP A 22 0.12 -16.39 3.52
N TYR A 23 0.65 -15.87 2.42
CA TYR A 23 1.92 -16.31 1.84
C TYR A 23 3.13 -15.95 2.73
N ILE A 24 3.02 -14.91 3.56
CA ILE A 24 4.07 -14.48 4.51
C ILE A 24 4.07 -15.36 5.78
N GLU A 25 3.04 -16.16 6.00
CA GLU A 25 2.79 -17.01 7.18
C GLU A 25 2.44 -16.20 8.45
N ASP A 26 3.43 -15.65 9.17
CA ASP A 26 3.21 -14.90 10.41
C ASP A 26 3.71 -13.46 10.29
N MET A 27 2.77 -12.51 10.41
CA MET A 27 3.03 -11.07 10.36
C MET A 27 2.82 -10.39 11.73
N SER A 28 2.52 -11.15 12.80
CA SER A 28 2.06 -10.60 14.08
C SER A 28 3.07 -9.67 14.77
N GLU A 29 4.37 -9.80 14.48
CA GLU A 29 5.43 -8.93 15.01
C GLU A 29 5.93 -7.88 13.99
N PHE A 30 5.31 -7.77 12.81
CA PHE A 30 5.78 -6.87 11.76
C PHE A 30 5.53 -5.40 12.08
N SER A 31 6.56 -4.59 11.82
CA SER A 31 6.45 -3.15 11.59
C SER A 31 6.34 -2.90 10.08
N MET A 32 5.21 -2.38 9.66
CA MET A 32 4.85 -2.25 8.25
C MET A 32 4.57 -0.80 7.85
N VAL A 33 4.90 -0.48 6.61
CA VAL A 33 4.47 0.74 5.92
C VAL A 33 3.57 0.38 4.75
N GLU A 34 2.46 1.09 4.63
CA GLU A 34 1.59 1.13 3.46
C GLU A 34 1.66 2.51 2.81
N ILE A 35 1.96 2.55 1.53
CA ILE A 35 2.00 3.76 0.70
C ILE A 35 0.77 3.77 -0.19
N GLY A 36 -0.11 4.77 -0.02
CA GLY A 36 -1.39 4.83 -0.71
C GLY A 36 -2.50 4.11 0.05
N SER A 37 -2.86 4.61 1.23
CA SER A 37 -3.88 3.98 2.08
C SER A 37 -5.31 4.31 1.69
N TYR A 38 -5.55 5.40 0.96
CA TYR A 38 -6.85 5.82 0.43
C TYR A 38 -7.96 5.78 1.51
N VAL A 39 -9.01 4.93 1.32
CA VAL A 39 -10.12 4.76 2.29
C VAL A 39 -9.82 3.73 3.38
N GLY A 40 -8.67 3.03 3.32
CA GLY A 40 -8.24 2.05 4.32
C GLY A 40 -8.74 0.61 4.08
N ASP A 41 -9.16 0.26 2.86
CA ASP A 41 -9.62 -1.11 2.58
C ASP A 41 -8.50 -2.16 2.76
N SER A 42 -7.29 -1.87 2.28
CA SER A 42 -6.09 -2.70 2.49
C SER A 42 -5.54 -2.54 3.91
N SER A 43 -5.52 -1.29 4.41
CA SER A 43 -5.09 -1.00 5.79
C SER A 43 -5.86 -1.81 6.83
N ASN A 44 -7.18 -2.01 6.64
CA ASN A 44 -8.00 -2.84 7.51
C ASN A 44 -7.51 -4.31 7.55
N ILE A 45 -7.15 -4.86 6.38
CA ILE A 45 -6.67 -6.25 6.26
C ILE A 45 -5.29 -6.40 6.92
N PHE A 46 -4.41 -5.41 6.73
CA PHE A 46 -3.08 -5.41 7.33
C PHE A 46 -3.13 -5.20 8.84
N ALA A 47 -3.95 -4.27 9.33
CA ALA A 47 -4.05 -3.96 10.76
C ALA A 47 -4.49 -5.16 11.63
N GLU A 48 -5.29 -6.07 11.06
CA GLU A 48 -5.66 -7.33 11.71
C GLU A 48 -4.49 -8.32 11.88
N ARG A 49 -3.34 -8.09 11.22
CA ARG A 49 -2.25 -9.07 11.07
C ARG A 49 -0.91 -8.59 11.60
N VAL A 50 -0.66 -7.28 11.62
CA VAL A 50 0.65 -6.72 11.95
C VAL A 50 0.67 -6.07 13.33
N LYS A 51 1.86 -5.99 13.91
CA LYS A 51 2.08 -5.30 15.19
C LYS A 51 1.91 -3.79 15.07
N GLU A 52 2.45 -3.21 14.00
CA GLU A 52 2.43 -1.78 13.74
C GLU A 52 2.24 -1.52 12.24
N LEU A 53 1.25 -0.71 11.91
CA LEU A 53 0.95 -0.30 10.54
C LEU A 53 1.06 1.22 10.40
N ASN A 54 1.99 1.68 9.58
CA ASN A 54 2.16 3.09 9.24
C ASN A 54 1.52 3.35 7.86
N CYS A 55 0.38 4.04 7.85
CA CYS A 55 -0.40 4.35 6.65
C CYS A 55 -0.03 5.73 6.12
N ILE A 56 0.57 5.78 4.94
CA ILE A 56 1.05 7.00 4.29
C ILE A 56 0.15 7.32 3.10
N ASP A 57 -0.48 8.49 3.14
CA ASP A 57 -1.26 9.02 2.02
C ASP A 57 -1.33 10.55 2.16
N PRO A 58 -1.19 11.32 1.09
CA PRO A 58 -1.34 12.78 1.17
C PRO A 58 -2.80 13.21 1.32
N TRP A 59 -3.78 12.37 0.93
CA TRP A 59 -5.21 12.72 0.80
C TRP A 59 -5.41 14.06 0.11
N GLU A 60 -4.67 14.27 -0.99
CA GLU A 60 -4.63 15.50 -1.77
C GLU A 60 -5.34 15.29 -3.12
N ASN A 61 -6.28 16.20 -3.45
CA ASN A 61 -6.95 16.13 -4.75
C ASN A 61 -5.95 16.33 -5.89
N GLY A 62 -6.04 15.49 -6.94
CA GLY A 62 -5.16 15.56 -8.10
C GLY A 62 -3.75 14.99 -7.87
N TYR A 63 -3.52 14.28 -6.78
CA TYR A 63 -2.22 13.65 -6.52
C TYR A 63 -1.89 12.52 -7.50
N ASP A 64 -2.86 11.69 -7.86
CA ASP A 64 -2.77 10.73 -8.98
C ASP A 64 -3.85 11.04 -10.02
N GLU A 65 -3.50 11.82 -11.04
CA GLU A 65 -4.43 12.19 -12.11
C GLU A 65 -4.76 11.00 -13.05
N ASN A 66 -3.95 9.95 -13.02
CA ASN A 66 -4.14 8.75 -13.85
C ASN A 66 -5.08 7.73 -13.20
N ASP A 67 -5.32 7.85 -11.90
CA ASP A 67 -6.27 6.98 -11.20
C ASP A 67 -7.67 7.62 -11.13
N GLY A 68 -8.62 7.00 -11.86
CA GLY A 68 -10.02 7.42 -11.85
C GLY A 68 -10.70 7.33 -10.47
N ALA A 69 -10.21 6.48 -9.58
CA ALA A 69 -10.74 6.37 -8.21
C ALA A 69 -10.38 7.61 -7.39
N SER A 70 -9.14 8.11 -7.52
CA SER A 70 -8.68 9.30 -6.80
C SER A 70 -9.11 10.60 -7.45
N SER A 71 -9.25 10.66 -8.79
CA SER A 71 -9.60 11.88 -9.51
C SER A 71 -11.08 12.26 -9.44
N ASN A 72 -11.99 11.30 -9.17
CA ASN A 72 -13.44 11.51 -9.18
C ASN A 72 -14.07 11.68 -7.79
N VAL A 73 -13.30 11.65 -6.73
CA VAL A 73 -13.78 11.75 -5.34
C VAL A 73 -13.02 12.83 -4.60
N ALA A 74 -13.72 13.63 -3.78
CA ALA A 74 -13.07 14.61 -2.93
C ALA A 74 -12.26 13.92 -1.83
N MET A 75 -10.95 14.17 -1.80
CA MET A 75 -10.02 13.46 -0.89
C MET A 75 -10.28 13.71 0.59
N ASN A 76 -10.91 14.83 0.97
CA ASN A 76 -11.35 15.04 2.34
C ASN A 76 -12.46 14.07 2.78
N ILE A 77 -13.28 13.56 1.86
CA ILE A 77 -14.29 12.52 2.15
C ILE A 77 -13.60 11.16 2.29
N VAL A 78 -12.63 10.88 1.43
CA VAL A 78 -11.78 9.68 1.49
C VAL A 78 -11.04 9.61 2.82
N GLU A 79 -10.37 10.70 3.20
CA GLU A 79 -9.65 10.83 4.47
C GLU A 79 -10.57 10.64 5.68
N ALA A 80 -11.76 11.29 5.67
CA ALA A 80 -12.72 11.14 6.75
C ALA A 80 -13.21 9.68 6.91
N GLN A 81 -13.31 8.93 5.80
CA GLN A 81 -13.63 7.51 5.86
C GLN A 81 -12.46 6.69 6.42
N PHE A 82 -11.22 6.99 6.04
CA PHE A 82 -10.03 6.39 6.64
C PHE A 82 -9.97 6.65 8.15
N ASP A 83 -10.30 7.87 8.60
CA ASP A 83 -10.28 8.23 10.01
C ASP A 83 -11.25 7.39 10.86
N LEU A 84 -12.33 6.86 10.29
CA LEU A 84 -13.21 5.92 11.00
C LEU A 84 -12.51 4.59 11.32
N LEU A 85 -11.55 4.18 10.50
CA LEU A 85 -10.76 2.97 10.74
C LEU A 85 -9.90 3.08 12.00
N LEU A 86 -9.36 4.27 12.30
CA LEU A 86 -8.54 4.52 13.48
C LEU A 86 -9.28 4.23 14.80
N ASN A 87 -10.62 4.31 14.80
CA ASN A 87 -11.42 3.95 15.97
C ASN A 87 -11.44 2.44 16.24
N SER A 88 -11.12 1.62 15.24
CA SER A 88 -11.18 0.16 15.33
C SER A 88 -9.81 -0.48 15.62
N PHE A 89 -8.72 0.24 15.39
CA PHE A 89 -7.36 -0.30 15.49
C PHE A 89 -6.42 0.66 16.23
N SER A 90 -5.78 0.18 17.26
CA SER A 90 -4.78 0.95 18.04
C SER A 90 -3.36 0.86 17.47
N ASN A 91 -3.12 -0.03 16.53
CA ASN A 91 -1.82 -0.27 15.89
C ASN A 91 -1.62 0.47 14.56
N ILE A 92 -2.59 1.30 14.14
CA ILE A 92 -2.48 2.13 12.95
C ILE A 92 -1.94 3.51 13.32
N ARG A 93 -0.90 3.93 12.61
CA ARG A 93 -0.39 5.30 12.62
C ARG A 93 -0.67 5.96 11.26
N LYS A 94 -1.54 6.97 11.24
CA LYS A 94 -1.83 7.78 10.05
C LYS A 94 -0.73 8.81 9.83
N LEU A 95 -0.18 8.85 8.62
CA LEU A 95 0.83 9.80 8.16
C LEU A 95 0.29 10.54 6.94
N LYS A 96 -0.35 11.71 7.17
CA LYS A 96 -0.89 12.56 6.09
C LYS A 96 0.23 13.35 5.44
N MET A 97 0.94 12.72 4.51
CA MET A 97 2.05 13.29 3.76
C MET A 97 2.39 12.43 2.55
N LYS A 98 3.21 12.96 1.66
CA LYS A 98 3.73 12.20 0.51
C LYS A 98 4.75 11.16 0.97
N SER A 99 4.84 10.05 0.26
CA SER A 99 5.76 8.93 0.53
C SER A 99 7.20 9.41 0.80
N ARG A 100 7.73 10.30 -0.03
CA ARG A 100 9.07 10.89 0.13
C ARG A 100 9.27 11.64 1.45
N GLU A 101 8.27 12.34 1.94
CA GLU A 101 8.35 13.15 3.15
C GLU A 101 8.43 12.27 4.40
N ALA A 102 7.79 11.10 4.36
CA ALA A 102 7.77 10.14 5.46
C ALA A 102 9.10 9.40 5.68
N LEU A 103 9.98 9.35 4.67
CA LEU A 103 11.22 8.54 4.72
C LEU A 103 12.11 8.78 5.93
N ASN A 104 12.22 10.05 6.36
CA ASN A 104 13.06 10.43 7.50
C ASN A 104 12.51 9.99 8.86
N MET A 105 11.27 9.50 8.89
CA MET A 105 10.64 8.95 10.10
C MET A 105 11.05 7.51 10.36
N PHE A 106 11.67 6.84 9.39
CA PHE A 106 12.04 5.43 9.44
C PHE A 106 13.56 5.27 9.29
N ARG A 107 14.15 4.46 10.17
CA ARG A 107 15.56 4.07 10.08
C ARG A 107 15.75 3.04 8.96
N ASP A 108 16.95 2.99 8.40
CA ASP A 108 17.30 1.91 7.49
C ASP A 108 17.23 0.56 8.21
N ASN A 109 16.87 -0.49 7.50
CA ASN A 109 16.71 -1.85 8.02
C ASN A 109 15.77 -1.95 9.26
N SER A 110 14.67 -1.21 9.28
CA SER A 110 13.75 -1.20 10.42
C SER A 110 12.37 -1.79 10.14
N LEU A 111 11.99 -1.90 8.86
CA LEU A 111 10.66 -2.38 8.44
C LEU A 111 10.71 -3.85 8.02
N ASP A 112 9.67 -4.59 8.37
CA ASP A 112 9.49 -5.98 7.95
C ASP A 112 8.82 -6.08 6.58
N LEU A 113 7.90 -5.14 6.28
CA LEU A 113 7.18 -5.08 5.01
C LEU A 113 6.92 -3.63 4.60
N VAL A 114 7.13 -3.32 3.33
CA VAL A 114 6.62 -2.10 2.68
C VAL A 114 5.69 -2.51 1.56
N TYR A 115 4.46 -1.96 1.56
CA TYR A 115 3.44 -2.16 0.54
C TYR A 115 3.27 -0.89 -0.29
N VAL A 116 3.48 -0.98 -1.61
CA VAL A 116 3.47 0.14 -2.56
C VAL A 116 2.18 0.11 -3.38
N ASP A 117 1.29 1.06 -3.11
CA ASP A 117 -0.02 1.23 -3.78
C ASP A 117 -0.39 2.72 -3.90
N GLY A 118 0.62 3.58 -4.14
CA GLY A 118 0.47 5.04 -4.22
C GLY A 118 0.26 5.54 -5.64
N LEU A 119 1.28 6.20 -6.23
CA LEU A 119 1.21 6.70 -7.60
C LEU A 119 1.34 5.55 -8.62
N HIS A 120 0.37 5.42 -9.52
CA HIS A 120 0.33 4.33 -10.51
C HIS A 120 1.13 4.61 -11.80
N THR A 121 2.04 5.60 -11.76
CA THR A 121 2.96 5.88 -12.86
C THR A 121 4.25 5.07 -12.73
N GLU A 122 4.92 4.78 -13.86
CA GLU A 122 6.24 4.13 -13.87
C GLU A 122 7.24 4.88 -12.97
N GLN A 123 7.29 6.21 -13.09
CA GLN A 123 8.18 7.06 -12.30
C GLN A 123 7.84 7.06 -10.80
N GLY A 124 6.55 7.07 -10.45
CA GLY A 124 6.08 7.05 -9.06
C GLY A 124 6.49 5.76 -8.36
N VAL A 125 6.15 4.61 -8.94
CA VAL A 125 6.50 3.29 -8.40
C VAL A 125 8.01 3.10 -8.33
N PHE A 126 8.75 3.48 -9.39
CA PHE A 126 10.21 3.41 -9.40
C PHE A 126 10.83 4.23 -8.25
N SER A 127 10.31 5.44 -8.04
CA SER A 127 10.76 6.33 -6.96
C SER A 127 10.48 5.70 -5.58
N ASP A 128 9.26 5.20 -5.34
CA ASP A 128 8.90 4.58 -4.08
C ASP A 128 9.78 3.35 -3.78
N ILE A 129 9.94 2.44 -4.74
CA ILE A 129 10.81 1.27 -4.56
C ILE A 129 12.24 1.71 -4.23
N THR A 130 12.82 2.64 -5.00
CA THR A 130 14.18 3.13 -4.78
C THR A 130 14.37 3.68 -3.37
N MET A 131 13.41 4.48 -2.89
CA MET A 131 13.51 5.15 -1.61
C MET A 131 13.25 4.24 -0.42
N TRP A 132 12.35 3.27 -0.56
CA TRP A 132 11.92 2.44 0.56
C TRP A 132 12.69 1.12 0.70
N LEU A 133 13.33 0.61 -0.36
CA LEU A 133 14.17 -0.59 -0.27
C LEU A 133 15.19 -0.54 0.88
N PRO A 134 15.95 0.58 1.12
CA PRO A 134 16.90 0.64 2.22
C PRO A 134 16.25 0.58 3.61
N LYS A 135 14.95 0.86 3.73
CA LYS A 135 14.22 0.84 4.99
C LYS A 135 13.84 -0.57 5.44
N ILE A 136 13.82 -1.52 4.50
CA ILE A 136 13.40 -2.90 4.75
C ILE A 136 14.56 -3.70 5.33
N LYS A 137 14.26 -4.52 6.34
CA LYS A 137 15.21 -5.46 6.94
C LYS A 137 15.66 -6.51 5.92
N LYS A 138 16.87 -7.02 6.09
CA LYS A 138 17.30 -8.21 5.36
C LYS A 138 16.37 -9.39 5.69
N GLY A 139 15.83 -10.05 4.68
CA GLY A 139 14.82 -11.09 4.82
C GLY A 139 13.39 -10.57 4.96
N GLY A 140 13.19 -9.26 5.00
CA GLY A 140 11.89 -8.63 4.94
C GLY A 140 11.30 -8.63 3.53
N TYR A 141 10.21 -7.92 3.34
CA TYR A 141 9.43 -7.97 2.09
C TYR A 141 9.18 -6.57 1.53
N ILE A 142 9.20 -6.47 0.20
CA ILE A 142 8.54 -5.41 -0.54
C ILE A 142 7.39 -6.02 -1.31
N ALA A 143 6.24 -5.37 -1.27
CA ALA A 143 5.03 -5.81 -1.94
C ALA A 143 4.27 -4.62 -2.50
N GLY A 144 3.18 -4.85 -3.22
CA GLY A 144 2.35 -3.78 -3.73
C GLY A 144 1.21 -4.30 -4.59
N HIS A 145 0.56 -3.38 -5.30
CA HIS A 145 -0.58 -3.67 -6.14
C HIS A 145 -0.31 -3.37 -7.62
N ASP A 146 -1.28 -3.67 -8.46
CA ASP A 146 -1.33 -3.36 -9.90
C ASP A 146 -0.25 -3.98 -10.81
N TYR A 147 0.46 -5.02 -10.35
CA TYR A 147 1.36 -5.77 -11.21
C TYR A 147 0.56 -6.55 -12.28
N GLY A 148 0.69 -6.12 -13.52
CA GLY A 148 -0.08 -6.69 -14.63
C GLY A 148 -1.43 -6.02 -14.89
N SER A 149 -1.75 -4.93 -14.18
CA SER A 149 -2.90 -4.09 -14.47
C SER A 149 -2.81 -3.52 -15.88
N LYS A 150 -3.90 -3.70 -16.67
CA LYS A 150 -3.99 -3.12 -18.01
C LYS A 150 -4.18 -1.59 -17.97
N HIS A 151 -4.68 -1.08 -16.85
CA HIS A 151 -4.88 0.37 -16.66
C HIS A 151 -3.59 1.08 -16.28
N PHE A 152 -2.67 0.38 -15.58
CA PHE A 152 -1.42 0.94 -15.08
C PHE A 152 -0.18 0.16 -15.55
N PRO A 153 0.09 0.10 -16.87
CA PRO A 153 1.21 -0.69 -17.41
C PRO A 153 2.59 -0.23 -16.94
N GLY A 154 2.71 1.01 -16.46
CA GLY A 154 3.95 1.57 -15.89
C GLY A 154 4.36 0.92 -14.58
N VAL A 155 3.39 0.44 -13.79
CA VAL A 155 3.66 -0.24 -12.50
C VAL A 155 4.54 -1.47 -12.72
N ARG A 156 4.15 -2.37 -13.63
CA ARG A 156 4.95 -3.55 -13.95
C ARG A 156 6.35 -3.20 -14.44
N LYS A 157 6.46 -2.22 -15.35
CA LYS A 157 7.77 -1.80 -15.88
C LYS A 157 8.71 -1.31 -14.77
N ALA A 158 8.19 -0.53 -13.83
CA ALA A 158 8.97 -0.06 -12.70
C ALA A 158 9.47 -1.23 -11.84
N ILE A 159 8.59 -2.17 -11.49
CA ILE A 159 8.94 -3.34 -10.65
C ILE A 159 9.97 -4.22 -11.34
N ASP A 160 9.74 -4.57 -12.64
CA ASP A 160 10.62 -5.42 -13.44
C ASP A 160 12.04 -4.81 -13.62
N SER A 161 12.22 -3.49 -13.40
CA SER A 161 13.55 -2.85 -13.43
C SER A 161 14.39 -3.13 -12.19
N PHE A 162 13.80 -3.59 -11.09
CA PHE A 162 14.49 -3.94 -9.85
C PHE A 162 14.61 -5.46 -9.67
N PHE A 163 13.52 -6.18 -9.88
CA PHE A 163 13.43 -7.62 -9.64
C PHE A 163 12.18 -8.23 -10.28
N GLU A 164 12.19 -9.53 -10.45
CA GLU A 164 10.99 -10.32 -10.68
C GLU A 164 10.30 -10.60 -9.34
N PRO A 165 8.99 -10.36 -9.18
CA PRO A 165 8.25 -10.75 -7.98
C PRO A 165 8.35 -12.25 -7.71
N ASP A 166 8.45 -12.66 -6.44
CA ASP A 166 8.42 -14.07 -6.06
C ASP A 166 7.05 -14.68 -6.31
N LYS A 167 5.99 -13.86 -6.15
CA LYS A 167 4.61 -14.27 -6.41
C LYS A 167 3.72 -13.09 -6.77
N THR A 168 2.72 -13.37 -7.61
CA THR A 168 1.61 -12.46 -7.92
C THR A 168 0.29 -13.11 -7.56
N PHE A 169 -0.72 -12.29 -7.26
CA PHE A 169 -2.01 -12.75 -6.77
C PHE A 169 -3.14 -12.29 -7.69
N ARG A 170 -4.33 -12.87 -7.50
CA ARG A 170 -5.49 -12.66 -8.39
C ARG A 170 -6.02 -11.24 -8.47
N ASP A 171 -5.71 -10.39 -7.47
CA ASP A 171 -6.08 -8.98 -7.42
C ASP A 171 -4.98 -8.07 -8.00
N SER A 172 -3.96 -8.61 -8.63
CA SER A 172 -2.76 -7.93 -9.09
C SER A 172 -1.79 -7.49 -7.98
N SER A 173 -1.98 -7.94 -6.74
CA SER A 173 -0.94 -7.79 -5.71
C SER A 173 0.28 -8.63 -6.07
N TRP A 174 1.44 -8.17 -5.63
CA TRP A 174 2.73 -8.80 -5.85
C TRP A 174 3.58 -8.73 -4.59
N ILE A 175 4.56 -9.63 -4.47
CA ILE A 175 5.49 -9.68 -3.34
C ILE A 175 6.89 -10.13 -3.76
N LYS A 176 7.90 -9.58 -3.09
CA LYS A 176 9.31 -9.94 -3.19
C LYS A 176 9.93 -10.01 -1.81
N ARG A 177 10.63 -11.09 -1.47
CA ARG A 177 11.48 -11.20 -0.29
C ARG A 177 12.89 -10.70 -0.61
N LEU A 178 13.50 -9.96 0.31
CA LEU A 178 14.80 -9.29 0.14
C LEU A 178 15.94 -10.00 0.88
#